data_b93428b6c7282236a5c181a1c6ddfeff
#
_entry.id   b93428b6c7282236a5c181a1c6ddfeff
#
_cell.length_a   1.000
_cell.length_b   1.000
_cell.length_c   1.000
_cell.angle_alpha   90.00
_cell.angle_beta   90.00
_cell.angle_gamma   90.00
#
_symmetry.space_group_name_H-M   'P 1'
#
loop_
_entity.id
_entity.type
_entity.pdbx_description
1 polymer ?
#
loop_
_entity_poly.entity_id
_entity_poly.type
_entity_poly.pdbx_seq_one_letter_code
_entity_poly.pdbx_strand_id
1 'polypeptide(L)'
;MKKGKKRLLLGWICLLLSLCMVTVASAETDGTPIQPCHRVTMAEQKSTAQSGASISVWHITTVLGTMDAELNALADGYAAELSPLLQKPGRERTQNSALTVRILHSRTGMSWMSFMVQARQEYHRQIQQVRFTTRTYDMLTGQRITLADIFPADSPAWALLEQAVRDLSLIHI
;
A
#
# COMPACT_ATOMS: atom_id res chain seq x y z
N MET A 1 10.71 17.19 -33.65
CA MET A 1 9.90 18.12 -32.84
C MET A 1 8.77 17.47 -32.03
N LYS A 2 8.81 16.14 -31.70
CA LYS A 2 7.68 15.46 -30.95
C LYS A 2 7.92 15.28 -29.44
N LYS A 3 9.15 15.43 -28.91
CA LYS A 3 9.49 15.18 -27.49
C LYS A 3 9.04 16.28 -26.51
N GLY A 4 8.90 17.53 -26.98
CA GLY A 4 8.50 18.66 -26.11
C GLY A 4 7.03 18.63 -25.67
N LYS A 5 6.12 18.19 -26.54
CA LYS A 5 4.68 18.16 -26.27
C LYS A 5 4.30 17.13 -25.18
N LYS A 6 5.01 15.98 -25.09
CA LYS A 6 4.72 14.96 -24.07
C LYS A 6 5.10 15.39 -22.65
N ARG A 7 6.19 16.17 -22.50
CA ARG A 7 6.61 16.70 -21.18
C ARG A 7 5.69 17.81 -20.69
N LEU A 8 5.14 18.61 -21.60
CA LEU A 8 4.16 19.64 -21.25
C LEU A 8 2.83 19.01 -20.79
N LEU A 9 2.39 17.93 -21.47
CA LEU A 9 1.15 17.22 -21.11
C LEU A 9 1.26 16.56 -19.74
N LEU A 10 2.39 15.96 -19.43
CA LEU A 10 2.64 15.31 -18.12
C LEU A 10 2.61 16.35 -16.97
N GLY A 11 3.20 17.53 -17.21
CA GLY A 11 3.16 18.65 -16.26
C GLY A 11 1.73 19.14 -15.99
N TRP A 12 0.89 19.20 -17.03
CA TRP A 12 -0.51 19.59 -16.90
C TRP A 12 -1.38 18.55 -16.19
N ILE A 13 -1.12 17.26 -16.38
CA ILE A 13 -1.83 16.17 -15.68
C ILE A 13 -1.46 16.18 -14.19
N CYS A 14 -0.17 16.37 -13.86
CA CYS A 14 0.24 16.52 -12.46
C CYS A 14 -0.35 17.79 -11.82
N LEU A 15 -0.45 18.89 -12.57
CA LEU A 15 -1.06 20.14 -12.11
C LEU A 15 -2.58 19.99 -11.92
N LEU A 16 -3.27 19.30 -12.82
CA LEU A 16 -4.71 19.01 -12.70
C LEU A 16 -5.01 18.04 -11.56
N LEU A 17 -4.20 17.01 -11.35
CA LEU A 17 -4.33 16.12 -10.19
C LEU A 17 -4.06 16.86 -8.88
N SER A 18 -3.09 17.79 -8.86
CA SER A 18 -2.81 18.66 -7.72
C SER A 18 -3.94 19.66 -7.47
N LEU A 19 -4.55 20.19 -8.52
CA LEU A 19 -5.67 21.15 -8.41
C LEU A 19 -6.98 20.48 -7.97
N CYS A 20 -7.25 19.25 -8.40
CA CYS A 20 -8.39 18.46 -7.93
C CYS A 20 -8.30 18.13 -6.44
N MET A 21 -7.09 18.03 -5.90
CA MET A 21 -6.90 17.82 -4.46
C MET A 21 -7.23 19.05 -3.60
N VAL A 22 -7.25 20.24 -4.20
CA VAL A 22 -7.47 21.52 -3.46
C VAL A 22 -8.95 21.89 -3.36
N THR A 23 -9.82 21.37 -4.22
CA THR A 23 -11.23 21.81 -4.28
C THR A 23 -12.23 20.96 -3.47
N VAL A 24 -11.79 19.92 -2.77
CA VAL A 24 -12.68 19.09 -1.93
C VAL A 24 -12.71 19.53 -0.46
N ALA A 25 -12.04 20.61 -0.10
CA ALA A 25 -11.92 21.06 1.29
C ALA A 25 -12.75 22.30 1.59
N SER A 26 -14.06 22.26 1.45
CA SER A 26 -14.93 23.27 2.06
C SER A 26 -16.34 22.71 2.30
N ALA A 27 -16.43 21.61 3.04
CA ALA A 27 -17.59 21.37 3.85
C ALA A 27 -17.24 21.88 5.25
N GLU A 28 -17.75 23.05 5.61
CA GLU A 28 -17.76 23.52 6.99
C GLU A 28 -18.50 22.47 7.84
N THR A 29 -17.74 21.58 8.44
CA THR A 29 -18.22 20.75 9.52
C THR A 29 -18.00 21.47 10.83
N ASP A 30 -19.10 21.64 11.54
CA ASP A 30 -19.23 22.05 12.93
C ASP A 30 -17.97 21.78 13.74
N GLY A 31 -17.48 22.80 14.45
CA GLY A 31 -16.17 22.91 15.08
C GLY A 31 -15.80 21.86 16.14
N THR A 32 -15.91 20.61 15.82
CA THR A 32 -15.23 19.54 16.58
C THR A 32 -13.73 19.62 16.30
N PRO A 33 -12.90 19.77 17.34
CA PRO A 33 -11.46 19.84 17.14
C PRO A 33 -11.01 18.56 16.44
N ILE A 34 -10.39 18.72 15.25
CA ILE A 34 -9.75 17.64 14.51
C ILE A 34 -8.73 17.01 15.46
N GLN A 35 -9.01 15.81 15.93
CA GLN A 35 -8.08 15.13 16.83
C GLN A 35 -6.74 14.93 16.12
N PRO A 36 -5.62 15.28 16.79
CA PRO A 36 -4.32 15.18 16.17
C PRO A 36 -3.97 13.73 15.90
N CYS A 37 -3.50 13.50 14.69
CA CYS A 37 -2.72 12.36 14.23
C CYS A 37 -2.75 11.12 15.13
N HIS A 38 -3.54 10.15 14.75
CA HIS A 38 -3.52 8.85 15.38
C HIS A 38 -2.08 8.30 15.41
N ARG A 39 -1.64 7.97 16.61
CA ARG A 39 -0.33 7.32 16.79
C ARG A 39 -0.38 5.94 16.15
N VAL A 40 0.48 5.73 15.18
CA VAL A 40 0.67 4.42 14.57
C VAL A 40 1.79 3.71 15.34
N THR A 41 1.48 2.58 15.94
CA THR A 41 2.47 1.71 16.59
C THR A 41 2.65 0.46 15.75
N MET A 42 3.87 -0.01 15.61
CA MET A 42 4.17 -1.24 14.86
C MET A 42 4.90 -2.22 15.76
N ALA A 43 4.53 -3.49 15.69
CA ALA A 43 5.16 -4.59 16.41
C ALA A 43 5.59 -5.67 15.42
N GLU A 44 6.81 -6.17 15.59
CA GLU A 44 7.36 -7.27 14.80
C GLU A 44 7.13 -8.60 15.52
N GLN A 45 6.52 -9.55 14.82
CA GLN A 45 6.44 -10.95 15.23
C GLN A 45 7.48 -11.75 14.44
N LYS A 46 8.35 -12.45 15.16
CA LYS A 46 9.35 -13.35 14.56
C LYS A 46 9.01 -14.80 14.83
N SER A 47 9.12 -15.60 13.78
CA SER A 47 9.00 -17.05 13.85
C SER A 47 10.02 -17.71 12.94
N THR A 48 10.16 -19.02 13.07
CA THR A 48 11.04 -19.81 12.23
C THR A 48 10.21 -20.91 11.58
N ALA A 49 10.28 -21.02 10.28
CA ALA A 49 9.66 -22.11 9.55
C ALA A 49 10.35 -23.44 9.87
N GLN A 50 9.69 -24.58 9.64
CA GLN A 50 10.27 -25.91 9.83
C GLN A 50 11.57 -26.12 9.02
N SER A 51 11.70 -25.43 7.91
CA SER A 51 12.89 -25.41 7.07
C SER A 51 14.08 -24.64 7.67
N GLY A 52 13.91 -23.94 8.80
CA GLY A 52 14.91 -23.05 9.38
C GLY A 52 14.90 -21.63 8.79
N ALA A 53 13.99 -21.33 7.85
CA ALA A 53 13.84 -19.98 7.30
C ALA A 53 13.27 -19.02 8.35
N SER A 54 13.77 -17.77 8.39
CA SER A 54 13.22 -16.75 9.27
C SER A 54 11.95 -16.13 8.67
N ILE A 55 10.94 -15.94 9.50
CA ILE A 55 9.70 -15.25 9.13
C ILE A 55 9.52 -14.07 10.08
N SER A 56 9.37 -12.87 9.52
CA SER A 56 9.12 -11.64 10.25
C SER A 56 7.85 -10.98 9.70
N VAL A 57 6.84 -10.81 10.55
CA VAL A 57 5.57 -10.17 10.20
C VAL A 57 5.37 -8.96 11.09
N TRP A 58 5.13 -7.82 10.49
CA TRP A 58 4.85 -6.58 11.20
C TRP A 58 3.34 -6.35 11.27
N HIS A 59 2.86 -6.09 12.48
CA HIS A 59 1.49 -5.72 12.77
C HIS A 59 1.39 -4.26 13.18
N ILE A 60 0.27 -3.65 12.87
CA ILE A 60 -0.03 -2.26 13.18
C ILE A 60 -1.05 -2.21 14.32
N THR A 61 -0.95 -1.19 15.15
CA THR A 61 -1.95 -0.85 16.15
C THR A 61 -2.16 0.64 16.16
N THR A 62 -3.42 1.05 16.02
CA THR A 62 -3.90 2.43 16.10
C THR A 62 -5.12 2.49 17.01
N VAL A 63 -5.82 3.61 17.02
CA VAL A 63 -7.14 3.73 17.67
C VAL A 63 -8.29 3.24 16.79
N LEU A 64 -8.02 2.85 15.54
CA LEU A 64 -9.01 2.44 14.54
C LEU A 64 -8.95 0.92 14.33
N GLY A 65 -9.50 0.18 15.28
CA GLY A 65 -9.37 -1.29 15.35
C GLY A 65 -9.83 -2.05 14.10
N THR A 66 -10.81 -1.53 13.33
CA THR A 66 -11.26 -2.13 12.08
C THR A 66 -10.20 -2.06 10.99
N MET A 67 -9.55 -0.92 10.85
CA MET A 67 -8.43 -0.73 9.93
C MET A 67 -7.24 -1.63 10.33
N ASP A 68 -6.90 -1.65 11.63
CA ASP A 68 -5.82 -2.48 12.15
C ASP A 68 -6.08 -3.95 11.84
N ALA A 69 -7.31 -4.44 12.07
CA ALA A 69 -7.69 -5.82 11.79
C ALA A 69 -7.54 -6.18 10.30
N GLU A 70 -7.97 -5.30 9.39
CA GLU A 70 -7.84 -5.53 7.94
C GLU A 70 -6.37 -5.59 7.50
N LEU A 71 -5.55 -4.64 7.97
CA LEU A 71 -4.14 -4.56 7.58
C LEU A 71 -3.33 -5.73 8.16
N ASN A 72 -3.59 -6.10 9.41
CA ASN A 72 -2.93 -7.22 10.06
C ASN A 72 -3.34 -8.54 9.40
N ALA A 73 -4.63 -8.74 9.09
CA ALA A 73 -5.10 -9.92 8.36
C ALA A 73 -4.47 -10.03 6.97
N LEU A 74 -4.25 -8.91 6.28
CA LEU A 74 -3.56 -8.90 4.99
C LEU A 74 -2.08 -9.29 5.15
N ALA A 75 -1.41 -8.82 6.20
CA ALA A 75 -0.03 -9.19 6.50
C ALA A 75 0.10 -10.70 6.83
N ASP A 76 -0.79 -11.21 7.66
CA ASP A 76 -0.86 -12.64 8.00
C ASP A 76 -1.20 -13.51 6.79
N GLY A 77 -2.10 -13.03 5.93
CA GLY A 77 -2.43 -13.68 4.66
C GLY A 77 -1.22 -13.86 3.75
N TYR A 78 -0.40 -12.83 3.61
CA TYR A 78 0.86 -12.94 2.87
C TYR A 78 1.85 -13.90 3.54
N ALA A 79 1.94 -13.89 4.86
CA ALA A 79 2.81 -14.82 5.59
C ALA A 79 2.34 -16.27 5.40
N ALA A 80 1.05 -16.53 5.49
CA ALA A 80 0.46 -17.86 5.30
C ALA A 80 0.65 -18.37 3.86
N GLU A 81 0.48 -17.52 2.85
CA GLU A 81 0.62 -17.90 1.45
C GLU A 81 2.08 -18.17 1.06
N LEU A 82 3.03 -17.34 1.55
CA LEU A 82 4.41 -17.39 1.09
C LEU A 82 5.31 -18.28 1.95
N SER A 83 4.97 -18.52 3.21
CA SER A 83 5.80 -19.38 4.08
C SER A 83 5.97 -20.82 3.58
N PRO A 84 4.96 -21.49 2.98
CA PRO A 84 5.15 -22.83 2.40
C PRO A 84 6.13 -22.84 1.23
N LEU A 85 6.29 -21.73 0.50
CA LEU A 85 7.24 -21.62 -0.60
C LEU A 85 8.70 -21.65 -0.14
N LEU A 86 8.95 -21.32 1.14
CA LEU A 86 10.26 -21.45 1.76
C LEU A 86 10.65 -22.89 2.08
N GLN A 87 9.68 -23.81 2.00
CA GLN A 87 9.83 -25.21 2.40
C GLN A 87 10.06 -26.18 1.22
N LYS A 88 10.50 -25.71 0.04
CA LYS A 88 10.63 -26.57 -1.14
C LYS A 88 11.44 -27.82 -0.82
N PRO A 89 10.85 -29.02 -0.98
CA PRO A 89 11.54 -30.29 -0.74
C PRO A 89 12.75 -30.43 -1.68
N GLY A 90 13.89 -30.87 -1.17
CA GLY A 90 15.08 -31.20 -1.96
C GLY A 90 16.13 -30.09 -2.10
N ARG A 91 15.94 -28.91 -1.47
CA ARG A 91 17.01 -27.92 -1.36
C ARG A 91 17.63 -27.99 0.04
N GLU A 92 18.89 -28.30 0.07
CA GLU A 92 19.67 -28.32 1.31
C GLU A 92 19.56 -26.98 2.02
N ARG A 93 19.16 -27.06 3.31
CA ARG A 93 19.20 -26.04 4.35
C ARG A 93 18.84 -24.62 3.91
N THR A 94 17.59 -24.29 4.09
CA THR A 94 17.02 -22.94 3.93
C THR A 94 17.50 -21.94 5.01
N GLN A 95 18.59 -22.21 5.70
CA GLN A 95 19.14 -21.36 6.78
C GLN A 95 19.38 -19.89 6.39
N ASN A 96 19.46 -19.61 5.10
CA ASN A 96 19.60 -18.24 4.56
C ASN A 96 18.37 -17.73 3.84
N SER A 97 17.20 -18.35 4.05
CA SER A 97 15.94 -17.86 3.51
C SER A 97 15.20 -17.02 4.53
N ALA A 98 14.56 -15.96 4.06
CA ALA A 98 13.77 -15.08 4.90
C ALA A 98 12.49 -14.65 4.18
N LEU A 99 11.41 -14.54 4.94
CA LEU A 99 10.18 -13.88 4.56
C LEU A 99 9.98 -12.69 5.49
N THR A 100 9.90 -11.51 4.93
CA THR A 100 9.60 -10.30 5.68
C THR A 100 8.31 -9.69 5.15
N VAL A 101 7.32 -9.55 6.02
CA VAL A 101 6.07 -8.83 5.72
C VAL A 101 6.06 -7.55 6.53
N ARG A 102 5.99 -6.41 5.85
CA ARG A 102 6.02 -5.07 6.47
C ARG A 102 4.80 -4.28 6.10
N ILE A 103 4.31 -3.48 7.03
CA ILE A 103 3.30 -2.46 6.79
C ILE A 103 4.03 -1.12 6.76
N LEU A 104 4.03 -0.48 5.61
CA LEU A 104 4.58 0.86 5.42
C LEU A 104 3.41 1.83 5.34
N HIS A 105 3.56 3.03 5.89
CA HIS A 105 2.51 4.03 5.85
C HIS A 105 3.02 5.34 5.25
N SER A 106 2.12 6.02 4.56
CA SER A 106 2.35 7.35 4.01
C SER A 106 1.13 8.21 4.31
N ARG A 107 1.35 9.37 4.88
CA ARG A 107 0.27 10.32 5.14
C ARG A 107 -0.02 11.10 3.87
N THR A 108 -1.26 11.01 3.39
CA THR A 108 -1.69 11.64 2.13
C THR A 108 -2.43 12.96 2.35
N GLY A 109 -2.71 13.31 3.62
CA GLY A 109 -3.45 14.52 3.97
C GLY A 109 -3.70 14.59 5.46
N MET A 110 -4.58 15.50 5.89
CA MET A 110 -4.94 15.64 7.30
C MET A 110 -5.85 14.50 7.78
N SER A 111 -6.70 13.97 6.92
CA SER A 111 -7.71 12.96 7.23
C SER A 111 -7.46 11.58 6.60
N TRP A 112 -6.56 11.46 5.63
CA TRP A 112 -6.31 10.21 4.93
C TRP A 112 -4.92 9.68 5.19
N MET A 113 -4.82 8.36 5.28
CA MET A 113 -3.53 7.66 5.36
C MET A 113 -3.52 6.44 4.45
N SER A 114 -2.46 6.32 3.67
CA SER A 114 -2.23 5.17 2.81
C SER A 114 -1.23 4.22 3.46
N PHE A 115 -1.53 2.94 3.35
CA PHE A 115 -0.68 1.86 3.83
C PHE A 115 -0.31 0.96 2.67
N MET A 116 0.91 0.46 2.68
CA MET A 116 1.39 -0.57 1.78
C MET A 116 1.83 -1.76 2.60
N VAL A 117 1.14 -2.88 2.45
CA VAL A 117 1.58 -4.17 2.98
C VAL A 117 2.49 -4.79 1.94
N GLN A 118 3.76 -4.96 2.28
CA GLN A 118 4.79 -5.51 1.42
C GLN A 118 5.29 -6.84 1.98
N ALA A 119 5.24 -7.89 1.18
CA ALA A 119 5.87 -9.17 1.46
C ALA A 119 7.09 -9.35 0.57
N ARG A 120 8.24 -9.61 1.19
CA ARG A 120 9.53 -9.82 0.53
C ARG A 120 10.08 -11.17 0.91
N GLN A 121 10.30 -12.00 -0.09
CA GLN A 121 10.94 -13.30 0.05
C GLN A 121 12.39 -13.21 -0.43
N GLU A 122 13.31 -13.67 0.41
CA GLU A 122 14.73 -13.73 0.11
C GLU A 122 15.24 -15.17 0.20
N TYR A 123 16.21 -15.48 -0.65
CA TYR A 123 16.98 -16.71 -0.61
C TYR A 123 18.46 -16.37 -0.80
N HIS A 124 19.32 -16.78 0.11
CA HIS A 124 20.76 -16.42 0.12
C HIS A 124 20.97 -14.89 -0.03
N ARG A 125 20.17 -14.09 0.67
CA ARG A 125 20.17 -12.62 0.61
C ARG A 125 19.79 -12.02 -0.76
N GLN A 126 19.33 -12.84 -1.68
CA GLN A 126 18.80 -12.38 -2.97
C GLN A 126 17.27 -12.32 -2.92
N ILE A 127 16.72 -11.22 -3.39
CA ILE A 127 15.27 -11.07 -3.49
C ILE A 127 14.76 -12.02 -4.58
N GLN A 128 13.86 -12.93 -4.20
CA GLN A 128 13.22 -13.87 -5.11
C GLN A 128 11.85 -13.34 -5.55
N GLN A 129 11.13 -12.74 -4.62
CA GLN A 129 9.81 -12.23 -4.87
C GLN A 129 9.50 -11.04 -3.97
N VAL A 130 8.80 -10.07 -4.52
CA VAL A 130 8.18 -8.98 -3.78
C VAL A 130 6.72 -8.91 -4.18
N ARG A 131 5.82 -8.87 -3.21
CA ARG A 131 4.40 -8.59 -3.39
C ARG A 131 4.02 -7.40 -2.55
N PHE A 132 3.07 -6.62 -3.02
CA PHE A 132 2.54 -5.52 -2.23
C PHE A 132 1.07 -5.29 -2.54
N THR A 133 0.37 -4.77 -1.55
CA THR A 133 -1.00 -4.30 -1.67
C THR A 133 -1.10 -2.96 -0.96
N THR A 134 -1.73 -2.00 -1.60
CA THR A 134 -1.98 -0.68 -1.01
C THR A 134 -3.43 -0.57 -0.53
N ARG A 135 -3.63 0.16 0.56
CA ARG A 135 -4.93 0.51 1.12
C ARG A 135 -4.88 1.95 1.61
N THR A 136 -5.96 2.67 1.38
CA THR A 136 -6.12 4.04 1.90
C THR A 136 -7.33 4.06 2.81
N TYR A 137 -7.21 4.74 3.94
CA TYR A 137 -8.25 4.84 4.94
C TYR A 137 -8.51 6.29 5.32
N ASP A 138 -9.76 6.58 5.62
CA ASP A 138 -10.17 7.76 6.34
C ASP A 138 -9.77 7.60 7.81
N MET A 139 -8.96 8.50 8.33
CA MET A 139 -8.43 8.42 9.69
C MET A 139 -9.41 8.91 10.76
N LEU A 140 -10.57 9.44 10.36
CA LEU A 140 -11.65 9.79 11.30
C LEU A 140 -12.56 8.60 11.55
N THR A 141 -12.86 7.84 10.50
CA THR A 141 -13.85 6.75 10.54
C THR A 141 -13.22 5.36 10.56
N GLY A 142 -11.96 5.24 10.14
CA GLY A 142 -11.31 3.95 9.92
C GLY A 142 -11.80 3.21 8.68
N GLN A 143 -12.65 3.85 7.87
CA GLN A 143 -13.19 3.23 6.67
C GLN A 143 -12.17 3.27 5.53
N ARG A 144 -12.16 2.20 4.77
CA ARG A 144 -11.34 2.11 3.58
C ARG A 144 -11.90 3.03 2.50
N ILE A 145 -11.00 3.80 1.87
CA ILE A 145 -11.29 4.64 0.71
C ILE A 145 -10.83 3.92 -0.55
N THR A 146 -11.72 3.79 -1.51
CA THR A 146 -11.42 3.23 -2.83
C THR A 146 -11.51 4.33 -3.89
N LEU A 147 -11.03 4.04 -5.10
CA LEU A 147 -11.19 4.98 -6.20
C LEU A 147 -12.66 5.23 -6.55
N ALA A 148 -13.55 4.25 -6.31
CA ALA A 148 -14.99 4.40 -6.52
C ALA A 148 -15.64 5.36 -5.53
N ASP A 149 -15.05 5.55 -4.35
CA ASP A 149 -15.52 6.54 -3.38
C ASP A 149 -15.10 7.97 -3.76
N ILE A 150 -14.04 8.10 -4.59
CA ILE A 150 -13.51 9.38 -5.05
C ILE A 150 -14.11 9.78 -6.40
N PHE A 151 -14.27 8.81 -7.31
CA PHE A 151 -14.76 9.05 -8.67
C PHE A 151 -16.07 8.31 -8.88
N PRO A 152 -17.18 9.01 -9.20
CA PRO A 152 -18.42 8.38 -9.60
C PRO A 152 -18.21 7.40 -10.77
N ALA A 153 -19.07 6.38 -10.88
CA ALA A 153 -18.92 5.31 -11.86
C ALA A 153 -18.94 5.81 -13.33
N ASP A 154 -19.63 6.91 -13.58
CA ASP A 154 -19.75 7.58 -14.87
C ASP A 154 -18.68 8.66 -15.11
N SER A 155 -17.73 8.82 -14.17
CA SER A 155 -16.71 9.85 -14.28
C SER A 155 -15.76 9.59 -15.46
N PRO A 156 -15.49 10.60 -16.30
CA PRO A 156 -14.49 10.50 -17.37
C PRO A 156 -13.07 10.26 -16.84
N ALA A 157 -12.84 10.47 -15.54
CA ALA A 157 -11.57 10.21 -14.88
C ALA A 157 -11.14 8.74 -14.98
N TRP A 158 -12.08 7.80 -15.06
CA TRP A 158 -11.77 6.38 -15.21
C TRP A 158 -11.03 6.07 -16.51
N ALA A 159 -11.49 6.62 -17.63
CA ALA A 159 -10.84 6.43 -18.93
C ALA A 159 -9.43 7.05 -18.93
N LEU A 160 -9.26 8.22 -18.32
CA LEU A 160 -7.97 8.88 -18.21
C LEU A 160 -7.00 8.09 -17.33
N LEU A 161 -7.48 7.54 -16.22
CA LEU A 161 -6.69 6.71 -15.30
C LEU A 161 -6.23 5.42 -16.01
N GLU A 162 -7.14 4.75 -16.71
CA GLU A 162 -6.85 3.53 -17.46
C GLU A 162 -5.80 3.80 -18.56
N GLN A 163 -5.95 4.89 -19.29
CA GLN A 163 -4.99 5.29 -20.31
C GLN A 163 -3.62 5.58 -19.70
N ALA A 164 -3.55 6.29 -18.56
CA ALA A 164 -2.31 6.59 -17.87
C ALA A 164 -1.60 5.31 -17.39
N VAL A 165 -2.34 4.35 -16.86
CA VAL A 165 -1.79 3.05 -16.43
C VAL A 165 -1.24 2.26 -17.61
N ARG A 166 -1.96 2.24 -18.74
CA ARG A 166 -1.48 1.58 -19.97
C ARG A 166 -0.20 2.21 -20.49
N ASP A 167 -0.14 3.56 -20.56
CA ASP A 167 1.02 4.28 -21.04
C ASP A 167 2.25 4.03 -20.16
N LEU A 168 2.07 3.94 -18.83
CA LEU A 168 3.14 3.62 -17.90
C LEU A 168 3.61 2.16 -18.05
N SER A 169 2.70 1.22 -18.26
CA SER A 169 3.05 -0.21 -18.43
C SER A 169 3.85 -0.46 -19.71
N LEU A 170 3.59 0.30 -20.78
CA LEU A 170 4.31 0.20 -22.06
C LEU A 170 5.73 0.77 -22.02
N ILE A 171 6.07 1.58 -21.01
CA ILE A 171 7.40 2.18 -20.86
C ILE A 171 8.40 1.18 -20.22
N HIS A 172 7.90 0.14 -19.57
CA HIS A 172 8.69 -0.83 -18.80
C HIS A 172 8.89 -2.19 -19.48
N ILE A 173 8.48 -2.33 -20.76
CA ILE A 173 8.70 -3.55 -21.58
C ILE A 173 9.88 -3.37 -22.52
#